data_6b8485e2d9be84b055bf7314f8136cd0
#
_entry.id   6b8485e2d9be84b055bf7314f8136cd0
#
_cell.length_a   1.000
_cell.length_b   1.000
_cell.length_c   1.000
_cell.angle_alpha   90.00
_cell.angle_beta   90.00
_cell.angle_gamma   90.00
#
_symmetry.space_group_name_H-M   'P 1'
#
loop_
_entity.id
_entity.type
_entity.pdbx_description
1 polymer ?
#
loop_
_entity_poly.entity_id
_entity_poly.type
_entity_poly.pdbx_seq_one_letter_code
_entity_poly.pdbx_strand_id
1 'polypeptide(L)'
;IYFKQKAQVSNNGVTMYLCEINNGYPDGNNILPFSTVHLDYSQISISDDASVPTKFTFEAPVFLNNNKEYAFIIKPDSNDPDYFVYAANLGDIDISTGIQVYSQPVVGTAFYGATMQEWTALQTEYIKFKLYRASFSQTQGDAYFNNANTDYVTIYNVAYQNTSAGMLSGDYVYQSTNSATNTVNTSVYGMLRYYDNVKEVLYIENSTGNFINYSIWISYGLRSCLRTRLRSQRLPRTQLQMGSTG
;
A
#
# COMPACT_ATOMS: atom_id res chain seq x y z
N ILE A 1 12.85 -2.82 -21.31
CA ILE A 1 13.86 -1.82 -21.72
C ILE A 1 15.09 -2.54 -22.27
N TYR A 2 15.77 -1.93 -23.21
CA TYR A 2 16.98 -2.48 -23.81
C TYR A 2 18.18 -1.64 -23.40
N PHE A 3 19.15 -2.26 -22.73
CA PHE A 3 20.39 -1.61 -22.32
C PHE A 3 21.54 -1.93 -23.26
N LYS A 4 22.27 -0.92 -23.64
CA LYS A 4 23.54 -1.03 -24.39
C LYS A 4 24.69 -1.30 -23.44
N GLN A 5 24.68 -0.60 -22.30
CA GLN A 5 25.73 -0.65 -21.31
C GLN A 5 25.12 -0.57 -19.91
N LYS A 6 25.75 -1.18 -18.94
CA LYS A 6 25.43 -1.08 -17.53
C LYS A 6 26.64 -0.61 -16.74
N ALA A 7 26.43 -0.17 -15.50
CA ALA A 7 27.47 0.29 -14.61
C ALA A 7 28.68 -0.64 -14.61
N GLN A 8 29.86 -0.07 -14.43
CA GLN A 8 31.10 -0.85 -14.27
C GLN A 8 31.23 -1.41 -12.86
N VAL A 9 30.50 -0.85 -11.90
CA VAL A 9 30.48 -1.27 -10.50
C VAL A 9 29.33 -2.23 -10.28
N SER A 10 29.64 -3.46 -9.84
CA SER A 10 28.69 -4.58 -9.77
C SER A 10 27.58 -4.45 -8.70
N ASN A 11 27.59 -3.43 -7.88
CA ASN A 11 26.57 -3.20 -6.84
C ASN A 11 25.62 -2.06 -7.16
N ASN A 12 25.66 -1.51 -8.37
CA ASN A 12 24.82 -0.41 -8.78
C ASN A 12 23.66 -0.94 -9.64
N GLY A 13 22.49 -1.04 -9.05
CA GLY A 13 21.25 -1.47 -9.70
C GLY A 13 20.51 -0.33 -10.39
N VAL A 14 19.30 -0.62 -10.83
CA VAL A 14 18.41 0.34 -11.49
C VAL A 14 17.00 0.20 -10.95
N THR A 15 16.37 1.31 -10.63
CA THR A 15 14.97 1.35 -10.23
C THR A 15 14.12 1.96 -11.33
N MET A 16 12.99 1.33 -11.62
CA MET A 16 11.96 1.84 -12.51
C MET A 16 10.73 2.28 -11.69
N TYR A 17 10.16 3.41 -12.10
CA TYR A 17 8.92 3.97 -11.52
C TYR A 17 7.94 4.27 -12.66
N LEU A 18 6.63 4.14 -12.38
CA LEU A 18 5.60 4.77 -13.20
C LEU A 18 5.03 5.98 -12.46
N CYS A 19 4.87 7.08 -13.17
CA CYS A 19 4.30 8.30 -12.63
C CYS A 19 3.27 8.91 -13.57
N GLU A 20 2.44 9.79 -13.03
CA GLU A 20 1.57 10.63 -13.84
C GLU A 20 2.38 11.71 -14.57
N ILE A 21 1.80 12.23 -15.65
CA ILE A 21 2.33 13.41 -16.35
C ILE A 21 1.60 14.64 -15.84
N ASN A 22 2.35 15.66 -15.47
CA ASN A 22 1.84 16.96 -15.03
C ASN A 22 2.40 18.06 -15.95
N ASN A 23 1.50 18.83 -16.57
CA ASN A 23 1.88 19.90 -17.51
C ASN A 23 2.82 19.45 -18.64
N GLY A 24 2.68 18.19 -19.10
CA GLY A 24 3.49 17.63 -20.18
C GLY A 24 4.85 17.06 -19.75
N TYR A 25 5.14 17.01 -18.45
CA TYR A 25 6.37 16.47 -17.89
C TYR A 25 6.11 15.33 -16.89
N PRO A 26 7.01 14.36 -16.77
CA PRO A 26 6.91 13.32 -15.74
C PRO A 26 6.90 13.92 -14.32
N ASP A 27 5.93 13.55 -13.50
CA ASP A 27 5.84 14.00 -12.11
C ASP A 27 6.42 12.96 -11.16
N GLY A 28 7.70 13.13 -10.81
CA GLY A 28 8.40 12.23 -9.90
C GLY A 28 7.87 12.22 -8.46
N ASN A 29 7.00 13.16 -8.09
CA ASN A 29 6.35 13.16 -6.78
C ASN A 29 5.04 12.35 -6.78
N ASN A 30 4.50 12.05 -7.97
CA ASN A 30 3.23 11.35 -8.12
C ASN A 30 3.44 9.96 -8.75
N ILE A 31 4.19 9.13 -8.03
CA ILE A 31 4.46 7.73 -8.42
C ILE A 31 3.20 6.90 -8.15
N LEU A 32 2.82 6.06 -9.11
CA LEU A 32 1.65 5.20 -8.98
C LEU A 32 1.88 4.12 -7.92
N PRO A 33 0.84 3.73 -7.17
CA PRO A 33 0.93 2.61 -6.23
C PRO A 33 1.39 1.32 -6.94
N PHE A 34 2.23 0.53 -6.28
CA PHE A 34 2.77 -0.75 -6.76
C PHE A 34 3.57 -0.68 -8.06
N SER A 35 4.02 0.52 -8.47
CA SER A 35 4.72 0.74 -9.73
C SER A 35 6.22 0.96 -9.61
N THR A 36 6.81 0.62 -8.47
CA THR A 36 8.25 0.68 -8.24
C THR A 36 8.86 -0.71 -8.39
N VAL A 37 9.89 -0.84 -9.22
CA VAL A 37 10.64 -2.08 -9.40
C VAL A 37 12.12 -1.77 -9.36
N HIS A 38 12.83 -2.42 -8.46
CA HIS A 38 14.29 -2.40 -8.40
C HIS A 38 14.85 -3.68 -9.02
N LEU A 39 15.90 -3.53 -9.81
CA LEU A 39 16.70 -4.64 -10.34
C LEU A 39 18.14 -4.45 -9.91
N ASP A 40 18.70 -5.50 -9.29
CA ASP A 40 20.11 -5.56 -9.00
C ASP A 40 20.94 -5.57 -10.30
N TYR A 41 22.18 -5.16 -10.21
CA TYR A 41 23.13 -5.17 -11.32
C TYR A 41 23.17 -6.50 -12.11
N SER A 42 23.08 -7.63 -11.41
CA SER A 42 23.10 -8.98 -12.00
C SER A 42 21.87 -9.30 -12.84
N GLN A 43 20.75 -8.64 -12.59
CA GLN A 43 19.48 -8.84 -13.28
C GLN A 43 19.35 -7.99 -14.54
N ILE A 44 20.28 -7.05 -14.74
CA ILE A 44 20.29 -6.17 -15.91
C ILE A 44 21.04 -6.84 -17.05
N SER A 45 20.31 -7.14 -18.12
CA SER A 45 20.86 -7.69 -19.35
C SER A 45 21.26 -6.58 -20.31
N ILE A 46 22.36 -6.78 -21.01
CA ILE A 46 22.85 -5.88 -22.07
C ILE A 46 23.01 -6.65 -23.36
N SER A 47 22.95 -5.94 -24.48
CA SER A 47 23.25 -6.50 -25.80
C SER A 47 23.84 -5.44 -26.72
N ASP A 48 24.64 -5.88 -27.70
CA ASP A 48 25.26 -4.96 -28.67
C ASP A 48 24.34 -4.56 -29.82
N ASP A 49 23.25 -5.32 -30.01
CA ASP A 49 22.32 -5.21 -31.14
C ASP A 49 20.88 -4.83 -30.70
N ALA A 50 20.66 -4.47 -29.43
CA ALA A 50 19.34 -4.21 -28.86
C ALA A 50 18.36 -5.40 -29.01
N SER A 51 18.83 -6.64 -29.02
CA SER A 51 17.97 -7.84 -29.13
C SER A 51 17.51 -8.34 -27.77
N VAL A 52 18.27 -8.13 -26.70
CA VAL A 52 18.00 -8.66 -25.35
C VAL A 52 17.40 -7.59 -24.45
N PRO A 53 16.13 -7.73 -24.03
CA PRO A 53 15.50 -6.82 -23.11
C PRO A 53 15.81 -7.14 -21.65
N THR A 54 15.96 -6.12 -20.84
CA THR A 54 15.83 -6.21 -19.36
C THR A 54 14.35 -6.04 -18.99
N LYS A 55 13.79 -7.02 -18.30
CA LYS A 55 12.38 -7.02 -17.92
C LYS A 55 12.19 -6.50 -16.50
N PHE A 56 11.45 -5.42 -16.36
CA PHE A 56 10.93 -4.92 -15.07
C PHE A 56 9.53 -5.50 -14.86
N THR A 57 9.36 -6.28 -13.80
CA THR A 57 8.07 -6.92 -13.48
C THR A 57 7.56 -6.34 -12.18
N PHE A 58 6.42 -5.64 -12.23
CA PHE A 58 5.77 -5.12 -11.04
C PHE A 58 5.22 -6.25 -10.19
N GLU A 59 5.21 -6.05 -8.87
CA GLU A 59 4.70 -7.02 -7.90
C GLU A 59 3.21 -7.32 -8.12
N ALA A 60 2.46 -6.32 -8.54
CA ALA A 60 1.06 -6.44 -8.92
C ALA A 60 0.79 -5.66 -10.21
N PRO A 61 -0.29 -5.98 -10.96
CA PRO A 61 -0.71 -5.18 -12.11
C PRO A 61 -1.00 -3.74 -11.70
N VAL A 62 -0.37 -2.78 -12.36
CA VAL A 62 -0.59 -1.36 -12.11
C VAL A 62 -1.79 -0.90 -12.93
N PHE A 63 -2.76 -0.30 -12.26
CA PHE A 63 -3.95 0.22 -12.91
C PHE A 63 -3.67 1.58 -13.56
N LEU A 64 -3.95 1.69 -14.86
CA LEU A 64 -3.84 2.91 -15.64
C LEU A 64 -5.22 3.34 -16.13
N ASN A 65 -5.57 4.59 -15.90
CA ASN A 65 -6.83 5.17 -16.40
C ASN A 65 -6.75 5.42 -17.91
N ASN A 66 -7.86 5.17 -18.59
CA ASN A 66 -8.00 5.57 -20.00
C ASN A 66 -7.88 7.10 -20.14
N ASN A 67 -7.32 7.55 -21.26
CA ASN A 67 -7.18 8.98 -21.61
C ASN A 67 -6.30 9.79 -20.64
N LYS A 68 -5.46 9.12 -19.86
CA LYS A 68 -4.38 9.74 -19.09
C LYS A 68 -3.02 9.37 -19.66
N GLU A 69 -2.11 10.32 -19.62
CA GLU A 69 -0.72 10.09 -19.98
C GLU A 69 0.10 9.69 -18.75
N TYR A 70 1.02 8.77 -18.95
CA TYR A 70 1.91 8.26 -17.92
C TYR A 70 3.33 8.18 -18.44
N ALA A 71 4.28 8.29 -17.54
CA ALA A 71 5.68 8.11 -17.86
C ALA A 71 6.29 6.98 -17.02
N PHE A 72 7.26 6.28 -17.58
CA PHE A 72 8.17 5.47 -16.79
C PHE A 72 9.50 6.22 -16.62
N ILE A 73 10.00 6.21 -15.40
CA ILE A 73 11.29 6.81 -15.03
C ILE A 73 12.25 5.67 -14.71
N ILE A 74 13.43 5.72 -15.31
CA ILE A 74 14.53 4.79 -15.02
C ILE A 74 15.61 5.58 -14.31
N LYS A 75 16.02 5.09 -13.13
CA LYS A 75 17.00 5.74 -12.30
C LYS A 75 18.01 4.73 -11.80
N PRO A 76 19.32 4.92 -12.01
CA PRO A 76 20.35 4.13 -11.33
C PRO A 76 20.36 4.43 -9.84
N ASP A 77 20.80 3.46 -9.02
CA ASP A 77 20.84 3.60 -7.54
C ASP A 77 21.81 4.67 -7.08
N SER A 78 22.88 4.84 -7.80
CA SER A 78 23.82 5.95 -7.62
C SER A 78 23.81 6.85 -8.85
N ASN A 79 24.44 8.00 -8.74
CA ASN A 79 24.59 8.93 -9.87
C ASN A 79 25.64 8.39 -10.86
N ASP A 80 25.35 7.22 -11.46
CA ASP A 80 26.26 6.50 -12.34
C ASP A 80 25.98 6.86 -13.81
N PRO A 81 26.91 7.46 -14.53
CA PRO A 81 26.74 7.85 -15.93
C PRO A 81 26.84 6.68 -16.90
N ASP A 82 27.20 5.47 -16.46
CA ASP A 82 27.54 4.35 -17.34
C ASP A 82 26.35 3.49 -17.76
N TYR A 83 25.12 3.85 -17.38
CA TYR A 83 23.92 3.21 -17.89
C TYR A 83 23.45 3.85 -19.19
N PHE A 84 23.48 3.08 -20.28
CA PHE A 84 22.97 3.52 -21.59
C PHE A 84 21.81 2.63 -22.04
N VAL A 85 20.74 3.27 -22.45
CA VAL A 85 19.57 2.64 -23.06
C VAL A 85 19.55 2.88 -24.56
N TYR A 86 18.97 1.92 -25.29
CA TYR A 86 18.79 2.11 -26.72
C TYR A 86 17.65 3.08 -27.00
N ALA A 87 17.93 4.05 -27.84
CA ALA A 87 16.97 4.99 -28.42
C ALA A 87 17.18 5.06 -29.93
N ALA A 88 16.17 5.53 -30.65
CA ALA A 88 16.24 5.74 -32.09
C ALA A 88 15.50 7.02 -32.47
N ASN A 89 15.93 7.68 -33.54
CA ASN A 89 15.17 8.70 -34.24
C ASN A 89 14.37 8.08 -35.39
N LEU A 90 13.32 8.76 -35.82
CA LEU A 90 12.63 8.39 -37.06
C LEU A 90 13.61 8.52 -38.24
N GLY A 91 13.75 7.45 -39.02
CA GLY A 91 14.69 7.36 -40.10
C GLY A 91 15.96 6.58 -39.78
N ASP A 92 16.29 6.33 -38.53
CA ASP A 92 17.38 5.50 -38.09
C ASP A 92 17.16 4.02 -38.51
N ILE A 93 18.22 3.26 -38.58
CA ILE A 93 18.17 1.81 -38.84
C ILE A 93 18.13 1.08 -37.47
N ASP A 94 17.12 0.28 -37.26
CA ASP A 94 17.09 -0.64 -36.12
C ASP A 94 18.22 -1.67 -36.28
N ILE A 95 19.19 -1.60 -35.38
CA ILE A 95 20.39 -2.43 -35.41
C ILE A 95 20.10 -3.93 -35.18
N SER A 96 18.94 -4.28 -34.59
CA SER A 96 18.55 -5.67 -34.39
C SER A 96 17.88 -6.30 -35.59
N THR A 97 17.24 -5.51 -36.45
CA THR A 97 16.48 -6.00 -37.61
C THR A 97 17.04 -5.55 -38.94
N GLY A 98 17.88 -4.51 -38.97
CA GLY A 98 18.38 -3.87 -40.19
C GLY A 98 17.31 -3.06 -40.94
N ILE A 99 16.14 -2.86 -40.38
CA ILE A 99 15.00 -2.14 -40.98
C ILE A 99 14.98 -0.70 -40.54
N GLN A 100 14.70 0.19 -41.47
CA GLN A 100 14.55 1.62 -41.14
C GLN A 100 13.28 1.86 -40.30
N VAL A 101 13.39 2.70 -39.25
CA VAL A 101 12.29 3.09 -38.37
C VAL A 101 11.45 4.13 -39.08
N TYR A 102 10.32 3.75 -39.66
CA TYR A 102 9.40 4.66 -40.36
C TYR A 102 8.29 5.23 -39.52
N SER A 103 7.96 4.56 -38.39
CA SER A 103 6.86 4.98 -37.54
C SER A 103 7.16 4.69 -36.09
N GLN A 104 6.56 5.49 -35.23
CA GLN A 104 6.57 5.28 -33.81
C GLN A 104 5.22 4.71 -33.38
N PRO A 105 5.19 3.48 -32.84
CA PRO A 105 3.92 2.85 -32.45
C PRO A 105 3.28 3.46 -31.22
N VAL A 106 4.05 4.19 -30.39
CA VAL A 106 3.58 4.86 -29.19
C VAL A 106 3.95 6.32 -29.30
N VAL A 107 2.92 7.16 -29.28
CA VAL A 107 3.13 8.64 -29.24
C VAL A 107 3.60 9.01 -27.84
N GLY A 108 4.80 9.56 -27.73
CA GLY A 108 5.38 9.98 -26.46
C GLY A 108 6.69 10.71 -26.69
N THR A 109 7.18 11.37 -25.68
CA THR A 109 8.44 12.11 -25.69
C THR A 109 9.40 11.47 -24.69
N ALA A 110 10.65 11.29 -25.06
CA ALA A 110 11.69 10.94 -24.11
C ALA A 110 12.14 12.19 -23.34
N PHE A 111 12.52 11.97 -22.11
CA PHE A 111 13.02 13.03 -21.23
C PHE A 111 14.29 12.57 -20.56
N TYR A 112 15.18 13.50 -20.26
CA TYR A 112 16.28 13.26 -19.34
C TYR A 112 16.30 14.35 -18.25
N GLY A 113 16.83 13.99 -17.08
CA GLY A 113 16.93 14.94 -15.95
C GLY A 113 17.92 14.45 -14.92
N ALA A 114 18.52 15.37 -14.20
CA ALA A 114 19.40 15.06 -13.07
C ALA A 114 18.62 14.73 -11.79
N THR A 115 17.37 15.20 -11.72
CA THR A 115 16.46 14.95 -10.61
C THR A 115 15.14 14.39 -11.16
N MET A 116 14.30 13.83 -10.29
CA MET A 116 12.97 13.34 -10.71
C MET A 116 11.93 14.47 -10.88
N GLN A 117 12.36 15.73 -10.84
CA GLN A 117 11.48 16.91 -10.88
C GLN A 117 11.80 17.86 -12.04
N GLU A 118 13.04 17.85 -12.53
CA GLU A 118 13.47 18.70 -13.63
C GLU A 118 13.78 17.84 -14.85
N TRP A 119 13.06 18.11 -15.94
CA TRP A 119 13.12 17.32 -17.15
C TRP A 119 13.41 18.15 -18.37
N THR A 120 14.28 17.67 -19.22
CA THR A 120 14.52 18.20 -20.56
C THR A 120 13.96 17.23 -21.59
N ALA A 121 13.09 17.73 -22.45
CA ALA A 121 12.46 16.92 -23.49
C ALA A 121 13.42 16.62 -24.65
N LEU A 122 13.49 15.36 -25.06
CA LEU A 122 14.18 14.89 -26.27
C LEU A 122 13.12 14.65 -27.35
N GLN A 123 12.88 15.66 -28.19
CA GLN A 123 11.75 15.65 -29.13
C GLN A 123 11.92 14.68 -30.31
N THR A 124 13.13 14.28 -30.61
CA THR A 124 13.45 13.42 -31.77
C THR A 124 13.88 12.02 -31.40
N GLU A 125 14.13 11.76 -30.13
CA GLU A 125 14.62 10.48 -29.63
C GLU A 125 13.52 9.67 -28.94
N TYR A 126 13.48 8.38 -29.22
CA TYR A 126 12.50 7.45 -28.68
C TYR A 126 13.19 6.24 -28.10
N ILE A 127 12.97 5.99 -26.79
CA ILE A 127 13.56 4.85 -26.09
C ILE A 127 12.95 3.55 -26.62
N LYS A 128 13.77 2.55 -26.93
CA LYS A 128 13.31 1.21 -27.32
C LYS A 128 12.77 0.46 -26.10
N PHE A 129 11.49 0.09 -26.12
CA PHE A 129 10.87 -0.69 -25.03
C PHE A 129 9.80 -1.64 -25.53
N LYS A 130 9.44 -2.61 -24.69
CA LYS A 130 8.25 -3.46 -24.82
C LYS A 130 7.39 -3.29 -23.59
N LEU A 131 6.10 -3.07 -23.79
CA LEU A 131 5.12 -2.98 -22.73
C LEU A 131 4.27 -4.25 -22.70
N TYR A 132 4.14 -4.83 -21.51
CA TYR A 132 3.27 -5.98 -21.26
C TYR A 132 2.12 -5.55 -20.37
N ARG A 133 0.93 -5.99 -20.69
CA ARG A 133 -0.26 -5.79 -19.86
C ARG A 133 -0.67 -7.09 -19.19
N ALA A 134 -1.29 -6.99 -18.02
CA ALA A 134 -1.93 -8.14 -17.41
C ALA A 134 -3.10 -8.63 -18.27
N SER A 135 -3.24 -9.94 -18.37
CA SER A 135 -4.40 -10.60 -18.98
C SER A 135 -5.11 -11.40 -17.90
N PHE A 136 -6.33 -11.01 -17.59
CA PHE A 136 -7.13 -11.69 -16.58
C PHE A 136 -7.96 -12.78 -17.25
N SER A 137 -7.88 -14.00 -16.73
CA SER A 137 -8.65 -15.15 -17.23
C SER A 137 -10.05 -15.21 -16.62
N GLN A 138 -10.29 -14.47 -15.54
CA GLN A 138 -11.58 -14.41 -14.84
C GLN A 138 -12.10 -12.99 -14.81
N THR A 139 -13.39 -12.81 -15.01
CA THR A 139 -14.07 -11.51 -14.99
C THR A 139 -14.63 -11.16 -13.62
N GLN A 140 -14.66 -12.12 -12.71
CA GLN A 140 -15.16 -11.98 -11.35
C GLN A 140 -14.22 -12.66 -10.38
N GLY A 141 -14.11 -12.14 -9.17
CA GLY A 141 -13.33 -12.70 -8.08
C GLY A 141 -13.89 -12.23 -6.74
N ASP A 142 -13.71 -13.04 -5.71
CA ASP A 142 -14.07 -12.71 -4.33
C ASP A 142 -12.83 -12.18 -3.61
N ALA A 143 -12.97 -11.03 -2.97
CA ALA A 143 -11.94 -10.48 -2.10
C ALA A 143 -12.33 -10.70 -0.64
N TYR A 144 -11.48 -11.39 0.11
CA TYR A 144 -11.66 -11.63 1.54
C TYR A 144 -10.74 -10.71 2.33
N PHE A 145 -11.34 -9.78 3.06
CA PHE A 145 -10.61 -8.90 3.96
C PHE A 145 -10.69 -9.46 5.37
N ASN A 146 -9.58 -9.95 5.89
CA ASN A 146 -9.44 -10.30 7.30
C ASN A 146 -8.86 -9.09 8.02
N ASN A 147 -9.64 -8.49 8.92
CA ASN A 147 -9.05 -7.59 9.88
C ASN A 147 -8.05 -8.36 10.74
N ALA A 148 -6.86 -7.80 10.92
CA ALA A 148 -5.91 -8.34 11.89
C ALA A 148 -6.62 -8.52 13.23
N ASN A 149 -6.42 -9.68 13.84
CA ASN A 149 -7.09 -10.21 15.03
C ASN A 149 -7.26 -9.22 16.18
N THR A 150 -8.13 -8.25 16.05
CA THR A 150 -8.70 -7.53 17.18
C THR A 150 -10.10 -8.08 17.40
N ASP A 151 -10.18 -9.19 18.13
CA ASP A 151 -11.44 -9.64 18.68
C ASP A 151 -11.87 -8.57 19.72
N TYR A 152 -12.74 -7.67 19.29
CA TYR A 152 -13.36 -6.73 20.21
C TYR A 152 -14.49 -7.42 20.94
N VAL A 153 -14.47 -7.32 22.26
CA VAL A 153 -15.67 -7.54 23.08
C VAL A 153 -16.42 -6.22 23.11
N THR A 154 -17.65 -6.23 22.61
CA THR A 154 -18.51 -5.07 22.62
C THR A 154 -19.48 -5.16 23.80
N ILE A 155 -19.50 -4.14 24.63
CA ILE A 155 -20.36 -4.07 25.80
C ILE A 155 -21.32 -2.91 25.64
N TYR A 156 -22.63 -3.20 25.69
CA TYR A 156 -23.72 -2.25 25.44
C TYR A 156 -24.34 -1.74 26.76
N ASN A 157 -25.05 -0.62 26.67
CA ASN A 157 -25.75 0.03 27.77
C ASN A 157 -24.82 0.39 28.96
N VAL A 158 -23.66 0.92 28.61
CA VAL A 158 -22.69 1.42 29.59
C VAL A 158 -23.04 2.85 29.96
N ALA A 159 -23.80 3.03 31.04
CA ALA A 159 -24.03 4.36 31.59
C ALA A 159 -22.79 4.84 32.35
N TYR A 160 -22.21 5.92 31.93
CA TYR A 160 -21.05 6.52 32.57
C TYR A 160 -21.47 7.40 33.75
N GLN A 161 -21.03 7.07 34.94
CA GLN A 161 -21.42 7.78 36.16
C GLN A 161 -20.33 8.65 36.80
N ASN A 162 -19.13 8.74 36.26
CA ASN A 162 -18.07 9.54 36.87
C ASN A 162 -17.56 10.64 35.95
N THR A 163 -17.60 11.85 36.43
CA THR A 163 -17.34 13.08 35.67
C THR A 163 -15.90 13.59 35.77
N SER A 164 -15.03 12.97 36.56
CA SER A 164 -13.74 13.59 36.91
C SER A 164 -12.56 13.13 36.12
N ALA A 165 -12.62 11.97 35.47
CA ALA A 165 -11.56 11.49 34.57
C ALA A 165 -12.22 10.64 33.47
N GLY A 166 -12.23 11.13 32.23
CA GLY A 166 -12.82 10.42 31.11
C GLY A 166 -12.20 9.03 30.93
N MET A 167 -12.95 8.11 30.30
CA MET A 167 -12.40 6.82 29.84
C MET A 167 -11.47 7.06 28.67
N LEU A 168 -10.23 6.61 28.76
CA LEU A 168 -9.22 6.80 27.74
C LEU A 168 -8.87 5.46 27.08
N SER A 169 -8.56 5.52 25.81
CA SER A 169 -8.00 4.36 25.10
C SER A 169 -6.72 3.90 25.82
N GLY A 170 -6.63 2.60 26.09
CA GLY A 170 -5.53 2.00 26.85
C GLY A 170 -5.85 1.72 28.33
N ASP A 171 -6.96 2.22 28.87
CA ASP A 171 -7.39 1.88 30.24
C ASP A 171 -7.78 0.40 30.32
N TYR A 172 -7.54 -0.22 31.48
CA TYR A 172 -7.96 -1.60 31.72
C TYR A 172 -9.40 -1.67 32.21
N VAL A 173 -10.15 -2.59 31.62
CA VAL A 173 -11.53 -2.90 31.99
C VAL A 173 -11.59 -4.27 32.62
N TYR A 174 -12.13 -4.38 33.82
CA TYR A 174 -12.24 -5.62 34.57
C TYR A 174 -13.70 -5.97 34.81
N GLN A 175 -14.01 -7.28 34.86
CA GLN A 175 -15.31 -7.78 35.30
C GLN A 175 -15.40 -7.74 36.80
N SER A 176 -16.49 -7.17 37.35
CA SER A 176 -16.78 -7.30 38.80
C SER A 176 -17.35 -8.68 39.12
N THR A 177 -16.90 -9.29 40.19
CA THR A 177 -17.44 -10.57 40.69
C THR A 177 -18.65 -10.36 41.62
N ASN A 178 -18.77 -9.18 42.21
CA ASN A 178 -19.84 -8.86 43.13
C ASN A 178 -20.21 -7.38 43.07
N SER A 179 -21.44 -7.11 42.70
CA SER A 179 -21.96 -5.75 42.56
C SER A 179 -22.09 -4.99 43.89
N ALA A 180 -22.10 -5.68 45.02
CA ALA A 180 -22.23 -5.06 46.35
C ALA A 180 -20.89 -4.71 47.00
N THR A 181 -19.85 -5.52 46.74
CA THR A 181 -18.53 -5.36 47.40
C THR A 181 -17.46 -4.77 46.52
N ASN A 182 -17.77 -4.48 45.25
CA ASN A 182 -16.81 -3.90 44.31
C ASN A 182 -15.56 -4.75 44.13
N THR A 183 -15.67 -6.07 44.21
CA THR A 183 -14.54 -6.96 44.03
C THR A 183 -14.27 -7.18 42.55
N VAL A 184 -13.05 -6.96 42.14
CA VAL A 184 -12.60 -7.08 40.76
C VAL A 184 -12.18 -8.52 40.49
N ASN A 185 -12.67 -9.10 39.38
CA ASN A 185 -12.17 -10.36 38.88
C ASN A 185 -10.97 -10.13 37.98
N THR A 186 -9.78 -10.40 38.49
CA THR A 186 -8.53 -10.22 37.77
C THR A 186 -8.31 -11.24 36.63
N SER A 187 -9.17 -12.27 36.54
CA SER A 187 -9.12 -13.25 35.46
C SER A 187 -9.95 -12.86 34.22
N VAL A 188 -10.81 -11.84 34.35
CA VAL A 188 -11.64 -11.33 33.25
C VAL A 188 -11.38 -9.84 33.08
N TYR A 189 -10.57 -9.53 32.10
CA TYR A 189 -10.17 -8.15 31.83
C TYR A 189 -9.87 -7.94 30.33
N GLY A 190 -9.71 -6.71 29.93
CA GLY A 190 -9.30 -6.30 28.61
C GLY A 190 -8.89 -4.85 28.59
N MET A 191 -8.41 -4.37 27.47
CA MET A 191 -7.96 -3.00 27.27
C MET A 191 -9.04 -2.21 26.53
N LEU A 192 -9.42 -1.04 27.08
CA LEU A 192 -10.37 -0.16 26.42
C LEU A 192 -9.76 0.41 25.14
N ARG A 193 -10.37 0.11 24.03
CA ARG A 193 -10.02 0.71 22.75
C ARG A 193 -10.75 2.02 22.51
N TYR A 194 -12.05 2.02 22.74
CA TYR A 194 -12.91 3.16 22.49
C TYR A 194 -14.21 3.06 23.27
N TYR A 195 -14.74 4.18 23.70
CA TYR A 195 -16.07 4.31 24.25
C TYR A 195 -16.93 5.26 23.40
N ASP A 196 -18.02 4.73 22.86
CA ASP A 196 -19.04 5.51 22.17
C ASP A 196 -20.07 5.99 23.18
N ASN A 197 -19.94 7.25 23.57
CA ASN A 197 -20.81 7.86 24.58
C ASN A 197 -22.25 8.15 24.08
N VAL A 198 -22.45 8.16 22.76
CA VAL A 198 -23.77 8.37 22.15
C VAL A 198 -24.55 7.07 22.10
N LYS A 199 -23.88 5.97 21.81
CA LYS A 199 -24.47 4.63 21.76
C LYS A 199 -24.35 3.87 23.07
N GLU A 200 -23.65 4.43 24.06
CA GLU A 200 -23.32 3.79 25.32
C GLU A 200 -22.63 2.42 25.15
N VAL A 201 -21.63 2.34 24.26
CA VAL A 201 -20.95 1.10 23.90
C VAL A 201 -19.46 1.20 24.20
N LEU A 202 -18.93 0.18 24.90
CA LEU A 202 -17.50 -0.03 25.10
C LEU A 202 -16.96 -1.06 24.08
N TYR A 203 -15.82 -0.74 23.49
CA TYR A 203 -15.03 -1.63 22.66
C TYR A 203 -13.75 -2.01 23.40
N ILE A 204 -13.61 -3.30 23.72
CA ILE A 204 -12.52 -3.85 24.53
C ILE A 204 -11.69 -4.78 23.65
N GLU A 205 -10.40 -4.56 23.59
CA GLU A 205 -9.43 -5.42 22.87
C GLU A 205 -8.59 -6.25 23.85
N ASN A 206 -7.94 -7.27 23.33
CA ASN A 206 -7.07 -8.17 24.12
C ASN A 206 -7.77 -8.76 25.35
N SER A 207 -9.06 -9.10 25.22
CA SER A 207 -9.85 -9.58 26.32
C SER A 207 -9.45 -10.98 26.75
N THR A 208 -9.28 -11.16 28.07
CA THR A 208 -9.08 -12.47 28.72
C THR A 208 -10.35 -12.84 29.48
N GLY A 209 -10.79 -14.08 29.31
CA GLY A 209 -12.05 -14.55 29.90
C GLY A 209 -13.29 -14.04 29.17
N ASN A 210 -14.46 -14.39 29.68
CA ASN A 210 -15.75 -13.96 29.15
C ASN A 210 -16.38 -12.91 30.07
N PHE A 211 -16.64 -11.74 29.51
CA PHE A 211 -17.46 -10.74 30.19
C PHE A 211 -18.92 -11.20 30.23
N ILE A 212 -19.51 -11.26 31.39
CA ILE A 212 -20.91 -11.62 31.61
C ILE A 212 -21.69 -10.43 32.14
N ASN A 213 -23.03 -10.52 32.10
CA ASN A 213 -24.00 -9.46 32.38
C ASN A 213 -23.98 -8.88 33.83
N TYR A 214 -22.83 -8.51 34.35
CA TYR A 214 -22.68 -7.86 35.64
C TYR A 214 -21.85 -6.58 35.55
N SER A 215 -21.68 -5.92 36.66
CA SER A 215 -20.99 -4.63 36.76
C SER A 215 -19.53 -4.75 36.22
N ILE A 216 -19.13 -3.78 35.44
CA ILE A 216 -17.77 -3.65 34.95
C ILE A 216 -17.04 -2.56 35.71
N TRP A 217 -15.76 -2.76 35.90
CA TRP A 217 -14.84 -1.83 36.52
C TRP A 217 -13.81 -1.35 35.51
N ILE A 218 -13.63 -0.05 35.41
CA ILE A 218 -12.56 0.53 34.64
C ILE A 218 -11.51 1.03 35.61
N SER A 219 -10.30 0.47 35.52
CA SER A 219 -9.17 0.93 36.30
C SER A 219 -8.40 1.95 35.49
N TYR A 220 -8.44 3.18 35.93
CA TYR A 220 -7.51 4.21 35.53
C TYR A 220 -6.23 3.99 36.30
N GLY A 221 -5.11 3.69 35.71
CA GLY A 221 -3.83 3.52 36.39
C GLY A 221 -3.73 4.19 37.77
N LEU A 222 -4.25 3.51 38.83
CA LEU A 222 -4.33 3.91 40.24
C LEU A 222 -5.47 4.85 40.69
N ARG A 223 -6.47 5.20 39.87
CA ARG A 223 -7.54 6.07 40.36
C ARG A 223 -8.95 5.59 39.97
N SER A 224 -9.76 5.29 40.98
CA SER A 224 -11.23 5.12 41.08
C SER A 224 -12.03 4.38 39.99
N CYS A 225 -13.08 3.72 40.45
CA CYS A 225 -13.90 2.69 39.84
C CYS A 225 -15.28 3.16 39.37
N LEU A 226 -15.79 2.57 38.32
CA LEU A 226 -17.14 2.77 37.79
C LEU A 226 -18.01 1.51 37.88
N ARG A 227 -19.30 1.68 38.16
CA ARG A 227 -20.27 0.60 38.29
C ARG A 227 -21.35 0.71 37.22
N THR A 228 -21.54 -0.34 36.42
CA THR A 228 -22.61 -0.36 35.40
C THR A 228 -23.17 -1.76 35.16
N ARG A 229 -24.48 -1.86 34.88
CA ARG A 229 -25.16 -3.11 34.47
C ARG A 229 -25.00 -3.31 32.96
N LEU A 230 -24.63 -4.51 32.52
CA LEU A 230 -24.28 -4.73 31.14
C LEU A 230 -24.79 -6.04 30.51
N ARG A 231 -25.10 -5.97 29.23
CA ARG A 231 -25.24 -7.12 28.36
C ARG A 231 -24.00 -7.21 27.44
N SER A 232 -23.24 -8.26 27.53
CA SER A 232 -22.12 -8.52 26.61
C SER A 232 -22.57 -9.37 25.42
N GLN A 233 -22.19 -8.97 24.23
CA GLN A 233 -22.26 -9.83 23.06
C GLN A 233 -20.89 -9.91 22.40
N ARG A 234 -20.41 -11.12 22.17
CA ARG A 234 -19.25 -11.36 21.30
C ARG A 234 -19.75 -11.33 19.86
N LEU A 235 -19.28 -10.39 19.08
CA LEU A 235 -19.55 -10.44 17.65
C LEU A 235 -18.76 -11.58 17.03
N PRO A 236 -19.40 -12.46 16.24
CA PRO A 236 -18.69 -13.45 15.45
C PRO A 236 -17.77 -12.73 14.46
N ARG A 237 -16.67 -13.37 14.09
CA ARG A 237 -15.75 -12.89 13.06
C ARG A 237 -16.57 -12.46 11.84
N THR A 238 -16.64 -11.17 11.58
CA THR A 238 -17.37 -10.66 10.42
C THR A 238 -16.47 -10.85 9.20
N GLN A 239 -16.73 -11.89 8.43
CA GLN A 239 -16.27 -11.92 7.05
C GLN A 239 -17.12 -10.91 6.28
N LEU A 240 -16.51 -9.81 5.87
CA LEU A 240 -17.13 -8.88 4.95
C LEU A 240 -17.03 -9.48 3.54
N GLN A 241 -18.11 -10.13 3.13
CA GLN A 241 -18.30 -10.53 1.74
C GLN A 241 -18.85 -9.33 0.98
N MET A 242 -18.01 -8.72 0.14
CA MET A 242 -18.50 -7.73 -0.83
C MET A 242 -19.07 -8.47 -2.02
N GLY A 243 -20.39 -8.64 -2.02
CA GLY A 243 -21.12 -9.09 -3.20
C GLY A 243 -21.11 -7.97 -4.24
N SER A 244 -20.63 -8.25 -5.44
CA SER A 244 -20.83 -7.37 -6.59
C SER A 244 -22.30 -7.50 -7.01
N THR A 245 -23.09 -6.49 -6.78
CA THR A 245 -24.37 -6.33 -7.47
C THR A 245 -24.08 -5.83 -8.88
N GLY A 246 -24.57 -6.59 -9.88
CA GLY A 246 -24.36 -6.44 -11.31
C GLY A 246 -24.76 -5.11 -11.94
#